data_d75ddb32f3b9dbf52995737548d20221
#
_entry.id   d75ddb32f3b9dbf52995737548d20221
#
_cell.length_a   1.000
_cell.length_b   1.000
_cell.length_c   1.000
_cell.angle_alpha   90.00
_cell.angle_beta   90.00
_cell.angle_gamma   90.00
#
_symmetry.space_group_name_H-M   'P 1'
#
loop_
_entity.id
_entity.type
_entity.pdbx_description
1 polymer ?
#
loop_
_entity_poly.entity_id
_entity_poly.type
_entity_poly.pdbx_seq_one_letter_code
_entity_poly.pdbx_strand_id
1 'polypeptide(L)'
;MVGSRFLAEIKEFDMYKHILIATDGSDLADRCIEQGLSLAKALNCDATVVTVTAPYSSAGIFGGMFDDEAIVDKYDQSWRKYAEKILQNAQDRARKIDLEVNVLHLVNPIPSDAILKAADSIGCDLIVVATHGYSGAQRLLLGSQANEIVTLGKKSVLIVR
;
A
#
# COMPACT_ATOMS: atom_id res chain seq x y z
N MET A 1 -43.56 5.70 -1.99
CA MET A 1 -43.22 4.33 -2.37
C MET A 1 -42.07 4.22 -3.41
N VAL A 2 -41.33 5.30 -3.70
CA VAL A 2 -40.19 5.33 -4.66
C VAL A 2 -38.83 5.06 -3.97
N GLY A 3 -38.73 5.35 -2.67
CA GLY A 3 -37.45 5.25 -1.97
C GLY A 3 -36.95 3.84 -1.64
N SER A 4 -37.84 2.85 -1.47
CA SER A 4 -37.41 1.50 -1.06
C SER A 4 -36.80 0.68 -2.21
N ARG A 5 -37.21 0.96 -3.45
CA ARG A 5 -36.69 0.27 -4.64
C ARG A 5 -35.28 0.79 -5.02
N PHE A 6 -35.06 2.10 -4.88
CA PHE A 6 -33.79 2.74 -5.13
C PHE A 6 -32.70 2.30 -4.11
N LEU A 7 -33.07 2.13 -2.83
CA LEU A 7 -32.16 1.61 -1.80
C LEU A 7 -31.88 0.11 -1.92
N ALA A 8 -32.79 -0.66 -2.51
CA ALA A 8 -32.58 -2.09 -2.79
C ALA A 8 -31.63 -2.30 -3.98
N GLU A 9 -31.71 -1.44 -5.01
CA GLU A 9 -30.79 -1.49 -6.16
C GLU A 9 -29.36 -1.03 -5.79
N ILE A 10 -29.19 -0.15 -4.81
CA ILE A 10 -27.83 0.24 -4.33
C ILE A 10 -27.15 -0.88 -3.54
N LYS A 11 -27.89 -1.81 -2.95
CA LYS A 11 -27.32 -2.98 -2.22
C LYS A 11 -26.61 -3.99 -3.11
N GLU A 12 -26.78 -3.95 -4.41
CA GLU A 12 -26.18 -4.86 -5.37
C GLU A 12 -24.94 -4.29 -6.08
N PHE A 13 -24.55 -3.04 -5.76
CA PHE A 13 -23.31 -2.46 -6.22
C PHE A 13 -22.20 -2.77 -5.19
N ASP A 14 -21.55 -3.92 -5.35
CA ASP A 14 -20.22 -4.19 -4.79
C ASP A 14 -19.24 -3.18 -5.39
N MET A 15 -19.16 -1.98 -4.79
CA MET A 15 -18.38 -0.87 -5.34
C MET A 15 -16.90 -1.24 -5.43
N TYR A 16 -16.38 -1.91 -4.40
CA TYR A 16 -15.03 -2.45 -4.35
C TYR A 16 -15.06 -3.82 -3.69
N LYS A 17 -14.31 -4.78 -4.27
CA LYS A 17 -14.19 -6.16 -3.78
C LYS A 17 -12.87 -6.44 -3.12
N HIS A 18 -11.83 -5.71 -3.49
CA HIS A 18 -10.49 -5.86 -2.94
C HIS A 18 -9.73 -4.54 -2.94
N ILE A 19 -9.30 -4.10 -1.77
CA ILE A 19 -8.56 -2.86 -1.56
C ILE A 19 -7.08 -3.18 -1.34
N LEU A 20 -6.19 -2.55 -2.10
CA LEU A 20 -4.74 -2.58 -1.87
C LEU A 20 -4.33 -1.31 -1.14
N ILE A 21 -3.74 -1.44 0.04
CA ILE A 21 -3.29 -0.33 0.89
C ILE A 21 -1.77 -0.29 0.86
N ALA A 22 -1.19 0.75 0.27
CA ALA A 22 0.26 0.91 0.22
C ALA A 22 0.78 1.70 1.43
N THR A 23 1.86 1.20 2.03
CA THR A 23 2.48 1.81 3.20
C THR A 23 4.01 1.78 3.10
N ASP A 24 4.66 2.85 3.57
CA ASP A 24 6.10 2.92 3.79
C ASP A 24 6.48 3.00 5.27
N GLY A 25 5.49 2.89 6.17
CA GLY A 25 5.67 2.97 7.62
C GLY A 25 5.81 4.38 8.17
N SER A 26 5.57 5.42 7.39
CA SER A 26 5.50 6.81 7.87
C SER A 26 4.20 7.08 8.65
N ASP A 27 4.17 8.16 9.45
CA ASP A 27 2.97 8.55 10.20
C ASP A 27 1.75 8.80 9.29
N LEU A 28 1.97 9.30 8.08
CA LEU A 28 0.90 9.50 7.11
C LEU A 28 0.43 8.17 6.51
N ALA A 29 1.36 7.24 6.29
CA ALA A 29 1.03 5.89 5.85
C ALA A 29 0.23 5.11 6.90
N ASP A 30 0.45 5.39 8.19
CA ASP A 30 -0.38 4.86 9.28
C ASP A 30 -1.85 5.28 9.16
N ARG A 31 -2.12 6.55 8.83
CA ARG A 31 -3.47 7.03 8.52
C ARG A 31 -4.06 6.36 7.29
N CYS A 32 -3.21 6.10 6.29
CA CYS A 32 -3.57 5.38 5.08
C CYS A 32 -4.06 3.96 5.43
N ILE A 33 -3.33 3.25 6.28
CA ILE A 33 -3.73 1.94 6.80
C ILE A 33 -5.09 2.03 7.52
N GLU A 34 -5.24 2.96 8.46
CA GLU A 34 -6.48 3.11 9.23
C GLU A 34 -7.70 3.37 8.35
N GLN A 35 -7.59 4.30 7.40
CA GLN A 35 -8.69 4.63 6.49
C GLN A 35 -8.99 3.48 5.53
N GLY A 36 -7.96 2.84 4.97
CA GLY A 36 -8.11 1.71 4.06
C GLY A 36 -8.76 0.50 4.72
N LEU A 37 -8.32 0.14 5.94
CA LEU A 37 -8.92 -0.96 6.71
C LEU A 37 -10.36 -0.65 7.13
N SER A 38 -10.64 0.58 7.57
CA SER A 38 -11.99 1.01 7.93
C SER A 38 -12.94 0.96 6.73
N LEU A 39 -12.45 1.36 5.56
CA LEU A 39 -13.20 1.29 4.31
C LEU A 39 -13.46 -0.16 3.90
N ALA A 40 -12.46 -1.03 3.97
CA ALA A 40 -12.62 -2.46 3.66
C ALA A 40 -13.67 -3.12 4.56
N LYS A 41 -13.62 -2.83 5.87
CA LYS A 41 -14.64 -3.31 6.82
C LYS A 41 -16.03 -2.78 6.51
N ALA A 42 -16.15 -1.48 6.22
CA ALA A 42 -17.44 -0.86 5.91
C ALA A 42 -18.09 -1.42 4.63
N LEU A 43 -17.27 -1.76 3.64
CA LEU A 43 -17.69 -2.34 2.36
C LEU A 43 -17.80 -3.87 2.42
N ASN A 44 -17.34 -4.50 3.50
CA ASN A 44 -17.25 -5.97 3.64
C ASN A 44 -16.48 -6.61 2.46
N CYS A 45 -15.33 -6.03 2.13
CA CYS A 45 -14.47 -6.47 1.04
C CYS A 45 -13.08 -6.88 1.53
N ASP A 46 -12.35 -7.60 0.70
CA ASP A 46 -10.97 -8.02 0.98
C ASP A 46 -10.01 -6.82 1.05
N ALA A 47 -8.95 -6.96 1.84
CA ALA A 47 -7.88 -5.99 1.90
C ALA A 47 -6.50 -6.65 1.88
N THR A 48 -5.56 -6.00 1.21
CA THR A 48 -4.14 -6.36 1.24
C THR A 48 -3.32 -5.12 1.57
N VAL A 49 -2.44 -5.22 2.56
CA VAL A 49 -1.46 -4.16 2.84
C VAL A 49 -0.14 -4.51 2.19
N VAL A 50 0.39 -3.61 1.39
CA VAL A 50 1.67 -3.78 0.69
C VAL A 50 2.70 -2.78 1.16
N THR A 51 3.92 -3.25 1.40
CA THR A 51 5.11 -2.42 1.55
C THR A 51 6.17 -2.81 0.53
N VAL A 52 6.89 -1.82 0.02
CA VAL A 52 7.93 -2.02 -1.00
C VAL A 52 9.24 -1.48 -0.47
N THR A 53 10.28 -2.31 -0.54
CA THR A 53 11.66 -1.92 -0.19
C THR A 53 12.55 -1.92 -1.42
N ALA A 54 13.57 -1.07 -1.42
CA ALA A 54 14.55 -1.05 -2.50
C ALA A 54 15.59 -2.17 -2.35
N PRO A 55 16.03 -2.82 -3.43
CA PRO A 55 17.12 -3.77 -3.39
C PRO A 55 18.46 -3.06 -3.10
N TYR A 56 19.46 -3.79 -2.58
CA TYR A 56 20.79 -3.26 -2.27
C TYR A 56 21.44 -2.52 -3.46
N SER A 57 21.29 -3.03 -4.66
CA SER A 57 21.82 -2.44 -5.90
C SER A 57 21.33 -1.01 -6.18
N SER A 58 20.23 -0.59 -5.54
CA SER A 58 19.64 0.75 -5.67
C SER A 58 20.05 1.69 -4.53
N ALA A 59 20.83 1.22 -3.54
CA ALA A 59 21.15 1.96 -2.32
C ALA A 59 22.22 3.08 -2.50
N GLY A 60 22.64 3.39 -3.74
CA GLY A 60 23.49 4.55 -4.03
C GLY A 60 24.73 4.24 -4.88
N ILE A 61 25.57 5.28 -5.06
CA ILE A 61 26.74 5.31 -5.96
C ILE A 61 27.81 4.23 -5.61
N PHE A 62 27.75 3.66 -4.41
CA PHE A 62 28.64 2.60 -3.95
C PHE A 62 28.04 1.19 -4.05
N GLY A 63 26.75 1.06 -4.38
CA GLY A 63 26.10 -0.22 -4.63
C GLY A 63 26.65 -0.83 -5.92
N GLY A 64 27.57 -1.77 -5.81
CA GLY A 64 28.24 -2.41 -6.93
C GLY A 64 29.76 -2.29 -6.94
N MET A 65 30.35 -1.49 -6.06
CA MET A 65 31.81 -1.36 -6.00
C MET A 65 32.46 -2.28 -4.94
N PHE A 66 31.64 -2.83 -4.04
CA PHE A 66 32.04 -3.83 -3.05
C PHE A 66 30.92 -4.87 -2.96
N ASP A 67 30.96 -5.86 -3.82
CA ASP A 67 30.09 -7.06 -3.76
C ASP A 67 30.54 -7.99 -2.62
N ASP A 68 30.60 -7.47 -1.39
CA ASP A 68 30.71 -8.33 -0.22
C ASP A 68 29.31 -8.88 0.07
N GLU A 69 29.14 -10.17 -0.23
CA GLU A 69 27.88 -10.92 -0.05
C GLU A 69 27.32 -10.72 1.37
N ALA A 70 28.19 -10.63 2.37
CA ALA A 70 27.79 -10.39 3.76
C ALA A 70 27.17 -8.99 3.98
N ILE A 71 27.59 -7.98 3.24
CA ILE A 71 27.01 -6.63 3.30
C ILE A 71 25.62 -6.62 2.64
N VAL A 72 25.49 -7.26 1.48
CA VAL A 72 24.23 -7.41 0.77
C VAL A 72 23.20 -8.14 1.64
N ASP A 73 23.58 -9.30 2.20
CA ASP A 73 22.72 -10.09 3.07
C ASP A 73 22.26 -9.30 4.31
N LYS A 74 23.17 -8.56 4.93
CA LYS A 74 22.84 -7.75 6.10
C LYS A 74 21.86 -6.61 5.76
N TYR A 75 22.03 -5.98 4.60
CA TYR A 75 21.13 -4.96 4.10
C TYR A 75 19.74 -5.54 3.86
N ASP A 76 19.64 -6.62 3.09
CA ASP A 76 18.38 -7.27 2.75
C ASP A 76 17.66 -7.80 4.00
N GLN A 77 18.39 -8.38 4.97
CA GLN A 77 17.81 -8.79 6.25
C GLN A 77 17.25 -7.62 7.05
N SER A 78 17.94 -6.46 7.05
CA SER A 78 17.47 -5.28 7.77
C SER A 78 16.16 -4.74 7.19
N TRP A 79 16.07 -4.64 5.87
CA TRP A 79 14.85 -4.20 5.19
C TRP A 79 13.70 -5.20 5.30
N ARG A 80 14.01 -6.50 5.26
CA ARG A 80 12.99 -7.53 5.51
C ARG A 80 12.39 -7.41 6.91
N LYS A 81 13.22 -7.27 7.94
CA LYS A 81 12.74 -7.06 9.32
C LYS A 81 11.93 -5.77 9.46
N TYR A 82 12.34 -4.71 8.78
CA TYR A 82 11.59 -3.46 8.75
C TYR A 82 10.21 -3.64 8.12
N ALA A 83 10.15 -4.28 6.96
CA ALA A 83 8.90 -4.59 6.28
C ALA A 83 7.98 -5.49 7.14
N GLU A 84 8.53 -6.54 7.76
CA GLU A 84 7.78 -7.42 8.67
C GLU A 84 7.14 -6.64 9.81
N LYS A 85 7.88 -5.70 10.42
CA LYS A 85 7.35 -4.87 11.51
C LYS A 85 6.18 -3.99 11.06
N ILE A 86 6.30 -3.36 9.87
CA ILE A 86 5.24 -2.52 9.31
C ILE A 86 3.98 -3.37 9.03
N LEU A 87 4.16 -4.50 8.37
CA LEU A 87 3.07 -5.38 8.00
C LEU A 87 2.40 -6.03 9.22
N GLN A 88 3.17 -6.38 10.24
CA GLN A 88 2.63 -6.87 11.51
C GLN A 88 1.77 -5.80 12.21
N ASN A 89 2.22 -4.54 12.23
CA ASN A 89 1.43 -3.43 12.78
C ASN A 89 0.10 -3.28 12.02
N ALA A 90 0.11 -3.40 10.70
CA ALA A 90 -1.12 -3.34 9.91
C ALA A 90 -2.09 -4.49 10.24
N GLN A 91 -1.60 -5.72 10.40
CA GLN A 91 -2.40 -6.87 10.82
C GLN A 91 -2.97 -6.68 12.23
N ASP A 92 -2.18 -6.15 13.16
CA ASP A 92 -2.64 -5.90 14.53
C ASP A 92 -3.74 -4.82 14.58
N ARG A 93 -3.66 -3.80 13.71
CA ARG A 93 -4.72 -2.80 13.54
C ARG A 93 -5.99 -3.41 12.94
N ALA A 94 -5.86 -4.27 11.94
CA ALA A 94 -6.99 -4.96 11.33
C ALA A 94 -7.72 -5.85 12.35
N ARG A 95 -6.97 -6.62 13.17
CA ARG A 95 -7.55 -7.47 14.24
C ARG A 95 -8.34 -6.66 15.27
N LYS A 96 -7.91 -5.44 15.61
CA LYS A 96 -8.65 -4.58 16.56
C LYS A 96 -10.04 -4.18 16.08
N ILE A 97 -10.29 -4.27 14.80
CA ILE A 97 -11.59 -3.99 14.17
C ILE A 97 -12.24 -5.26 13.61
N ASP A 98 -11.81 -6.45 14.02
CA ASP A 98 -12.31 -7.73 13.54
C ASP A 98 -12.30 -7.84 12.01
N LEU A 99 -11.18 -7.50 11.40
CA LEU A 99 -10.92 -7.63 9.98
C LEU A 99 -9.67 -8.49 9.75
N GLU A 100 -9.78 -9.48 8.87
CA GLU A 100 -8.62 -10.20 8.35
C GLU A 100 -8.04 -9.43 7.17
N VAL A 101 -6.71 -9.33 7.11
CA VAL A 101 -6.00 -8.62 6.03
C VAL A 101 -4.82 -9.44 5.55
N ASN A 102 -4.66 -9.51 4.24
CA ASN A 102 -3.46 -10.04 3.63
C ASN A 102 -2.33 -9.02 3.69
N VAL A 103 -1.09 -9.50 3.75
CA VAL A 103 0.09 -8.63 3.75
C VAL A 103 1.08 -9.06 2.68
N LEU A 104 1.75 -8.09 2.05
CA LEU A 104 2.66 -8.32 0.96
C LEU A 104 3.91 -7.44 1.10
N HIS A 105 5.08 -8.07 1.14
CA HIS A 105 6.37 -7.38 1.04
C HIS A 105 6.94 -7.60 -0.37
N LEU A 106 7.26 -6.51 -1.06
CA LEU A 106 7.88 -6.51 -2.38
C LEU A 106 9.24 -5.84 -2.33
N VAL A 107 10.18 -6.33 -3.14
CA VAL A 107 11.49 -5.70 -3.33
C VAL A 107 11.55 -5.17 -4.77
N ASN A 108 11.59 -3.84 -4.91
CA ASN A 108 11.61 -3.19 -6.22
C ASN A 108 12.23 -1.78 -6.10
N PRO A 109 13.11 -1.36 -7.02
CA PRO A 109 13.66 0.00 -7.01
C PRO A 109 12.63 1.09 -7.30
N ILE A 110 11.47 0.74 -7.88
CA ILE A 110 10.39 1.66 -8.25
C ILE A 110 9.10 1.21 -7.53
N PRO A 111 8.79 1.77 -6.34
CA PRO A 111 7.64 1.35 -5.55
C PRO A 111 6.29 1.45 -6.28
N SER A 112 6.05 2.50 -7.05
CA SER A 112 4.84 2.68 -7.85
C SER A 112 4.60 1.54 -8.85
N ASP A 113 5.64 1.10 -9.56
CA ASP A 113 5.58 -0.02 -10.50
C ASP A 113 5.23 -1.33 -9.79
N ALA A 114 5.88 -1.58 -8.65
CA ALA A 114 5.59 -2.77 -7.84
C ALA A 114 4.13 -2.79 -7.33
N ILE A 115 3.64 -1.64 -6.84
CA ILE A 115 2.27 -1.51 -6.34
C ILE A 115 1.26 -1.73 -7.46
N LEU A 116 1.46 -1.12 -8.65
CA LEU A 116 0.57 -1.30 -9.79
C LEU A 116 0.53 -2.75 -10.29
N LYS A 117 1.69 -3.41 -10.38
CA LYS A 117 1.76 -4.84 -10.75
C LYS A 117 1.09 -5.74 -9.70
N ALA A 118 1.29 -5.46 -8.43
CA ALA A 118 0.62 -6.19 -7.35
C ALA A 118 -0.90 -6.00 -7.44
N ALA A 119 -1.37 -4.77 -7.64
CA ALA A 119 -2.78 -4.46 -7.80
C ALA A 119 -3.46 -5.28 -8.92
N ASP A 120 -2.77 -5.41 -10.06
CA ASP A 120 -3.27 -6.21 -11.16
C ASP A 120 -3.23 -7.72 -10.84
N SER A 121 -2.13 -8.20 -10.24
CA SER A 121 -1.94 -9.62 -9.93
C SER A 121 -2.94 -10.17 -8.91
N ILE A 122 -3.28 -9.38 -7.88
CA ILE A 122 -4.25 -9.79 -6.85
C ILE A 122 -5.70 -9.43 -7.22
N GLY A 123 -5.91 -8.77 -8.35
CA GLY A 123 -7.23 -8.36 -8.82
C GLY A 123 -7.89 -7.29 -7.95
N CYS A 124 -7.12 -6.40 -7.32
CA CYS A 124 -7.71 -5.30 -6.57
C CYS A 124 -8.35 -4.28 -7.51
N ASP A 125 -9.32 -3.53 -6.99
CA ASP A 125 -10.09 -2.53 -7.73
C ASP A 125 -10.01 -1.12 -7.12
N LEU A 126 -9.43 -1.00 -5.92
CA LEU A 126 -9.09 0.27 -5.28
C LEU A 126 -7.68 0.21 -4.69
N ILE A 127 -6.87 1.23 -4.98
CA ILE A 127 -5.57 1.43 -4.35
C ILE A 127 -5.67 2.60 -3.37
N VAL A 128 -5.22 2.42 -2.13
CA VAL A 128 -5.17 3.46 -1.10
C VAL A 128 -3.72 3.83 -0.85
N VAL A 129 -3.35 5.10 -1.04
CA VAL A 129 -1.99 5.62 -0.89
C VAL A 129 -1.97 6.93 -0.13
N ALA A 130 -0.88 7.20 0.58
CA ALA A 130 -0.62 8.51 1.18
C ALA A 130 -0.14 9.53 0.11
N THR A 131 -0.44 10.81 0.34
CA THR A 131 0.06 11.89 -0.55
C THR A 131 1.57 11.96 -0.60
N HIS A 132 2.27 11.63 0.50
CA HIS A 132 3.72 11.67 0.66
C HIS A 132 4.16 10.48 1.50
N GLY A 133 5.41 10.04 1.27
CA GLY A 133 6.09 9.09 2.12
C GLY A 133 7.11 9.77 3.04
N TYR A 134 8.13 9.02 3.48
CA TYR A 134 9.20 9.48 4.38
C TYR A 134 9.94 10.75 3.91
N SER A 135 10.03 10.98 2.61
CA SER A 135 10.74 12.13 2.02
C SER A 135 9.90 13.40 1.90
N GLY A 136 8.75 13.48 2.55
CA GLY A 136 7.70 14.49 2.45
C GLY A 136 8.09 15.96 2.63
N ALA A 137 8.93 16.48 1.76
CA ALA A 137 9.51 17.83 1.87
C ALA A 137 8.58 18.98 1.44
N GLN A 138 7.42 18.75 0.84
CA GLN A 138 6.51 19.84 0.42
C GLN A 138 5.05 19.44 0.52
N ARG A 139 4.33 20.04 1.47
CA ARG A 139 2.91 19.78 1.76
C ARG A 139 1.90 20.14 0.65
N LEU A 140 2.34 20.69 -0.46
CA LEU A 140 1.49 21.24 -1.52
C LEU A 140 1.41 20.37 -2.78
N LEU A 141 2.32 19.42 -2.98
CA LEU A 141 2.37 18.60 -4.18
C LEU A 141 2.19 17.11 -3.83
N LEU A 142 1.54 16.38 -4.71
CA LEU A 142 1.45 14.93 -4.63
C LEU A 142 2.85 14.32 -4.79
N GLY A 143 3.25 13.41 -3.89
CA GLY A 143 4.54 12.73 -3.96
C GLY A 143 4.71 11.95 -5.26
N SER A 144 5.95 11.75 -5.72
CA SER A 144 6.25 11.12 -7.00
C SER A 144 5.57 9.75 -7.16
N GLN A 145 5.64 8.90 -6.14
CA GLN A 145 5.05 7.55 -6.18
C GLN A 145 3.52 7.60 -6.28
N ALA A 146 2.87 8.46 -5.47
CA ALA A 146 1.42 8.64 -5.54
C ALA A 146 0.99 9.23 -6.89
N ASN A 147 1.75 10.18 -7.44
CA ASN A 147 1.49 10.76 -8.75
C ASN A 147 1.62 9.71 -9.88
N GLU A 148 2.64 8.85 -9.84
CA GLU A 148 2.81 7.78 -10.81
C GLU A 148 1.67 6.75 -10.72
N ILE A 149 1.25 6.37 -9.50
CA ILE A 149 0.13 5.44 -9.30
C ILE A 149 -1.15 6.02 -9.91
N VAL A 150 -1.44 7.31 -9.70
CA VAL A 150 -2.63 7.97 -10.26
C VAL A 150 -2.55 8.09 -11.77
N THR A 151 -1.37 8.40 -12.32
CA THR A 151 -1.18 8.68 -13.75
C THR A 151 -1.14 7.40 -14.59
N LEU A 152 -0.48 6.36 -14.08
CA LEU A 152 -0.23 5.12 -14.81
C LEU A 152 -1.21 3.99 -14.43
N GLY A 153 -1.84 4.09 -13.26
CA GLY A 153 -2.77 3.09 -12.77
C GLY A 153 -4.09 3.04 -13.55
N LYS A 154 -4.67 1.85 -13.63
CA LYS A 154 -5.98 1.61 -14.25
C LYS A 154 -7.07 1.38 -13.20
N LYS A 155 -6.72 1.41 -11.93
CA LYS A 155 -7.62 1.19 -10.80
C LYS A 155 -8.04 2.52 -10.19
N SER A 156 -9.16 2.53 -9.46
CA SER A 156 -9.50 3.67 -8.62
C SER A 156 -8.39 3.93 -7.59
N VAL A 157 -8.12 5.19 -7.27
CA VAL A 157 -7.09 5.55 -6.28
C VAL A 157 -7.69 6.48 -5.23
N LEU A 158 -7.60 6.10 -3.97
CA LEU A 158 -7.89 6.93 -2.81
C LEU A 158 -6.59 7.50 -2.26
N ILE A 159 -6.49 8.82 -2.24
CA ILE A 159 -5.33 9.54 -1.71
C ILE A 159 -5.65 10.06 -0.31
N VAL A 160 -4.85 9.63 0.68
CA VAL A 160 -4.96 10.05 2.08
C VAL A 160 -3.97 11.18 2.37
N ARG A 161 -4.45 12.21 3.09
CA ARG A 161 -3.68 13.42 3.49
C ARG A 161 -3.50 13.53 4.99
#